data_ac32555f3e54f01ca93363e1ef0a7807
#
_entry.id   ac32555f3e54f01ca93363e1ef0a7807
#
_cell.length_a   1.000
_cell.length_b   1.000
_cell.length_c   1.000
_cell.angle_alpha   90.00
_cell.angle_beta   90.00
_cell.angle_gamma   90.00
#
_symmetry.space_group_name_H-M   'P 1'
#
loop_
_entity.id
_entity.type
_entity.pdbx_description
1 polymer ?
#
loop_
_entity_poly.entity_id
_entity_poly.type
_entity_poly.pdbx_seq_one_letter_code
_entity_poly.pdbx_strand_id
1 'polypeptide(L)'
;MKKQSKPTNQFIFTVYAEDKRGLIGQLMVFFNRRYYDVHSLNVARTDISDLVMITIEVALPAQEVFTLQEKLKKIIEVYSVTVTPGDAGLKKTGFYRLSVDVLKEPLWQLIQKYGATLSSIDKDSLVISKTGQDKDLEELYGLLEGPSLLGFCKSALIVESCLIPFEQLVGTELPVDKLDLKFAIISSR
;
A
#
# COMPACT_ATOMS: atom_id res chain seq x y z
N MET A 1 3.39 31.06 -18.30
CA MET A 1 2.64 29.98 -18.94
C MET A 1 2.27 28.96 -17.85
N LYS A 2 1.00 28.91 -17.44
CA LYS A 2 0.50 27.84 -16.54
C LYS A 2 0.48 26.54 -17.34
N LYS A 3 1.34 25.57 -17.03
CA LYS A 3 1.20 24.20 -17.52
C LYS A 3 -0.19 23.73 -17.11
N GLN A 4 -1.07 23.48 -18.07
CA GLN A 4 -2.33 22.76 -17.81
C GLN A 4 -1.93 21.40 -17.22
N SER A 5 -2.24 21.19 -15.96
CA SER A 5 -2.10 19.89 -15.33
C SER A 5 -3.03 18.92 -16.04
N LYS A 6 -2.49 17.90 -16.68
CA LYS A 6 -3.30 16.80 -17.22
C LYS A 6 -4.12 16.22 -16.08
N PRO A 7 -5.38 15.83 -16.30
CA PRO A 7 -6.15 15.15 -15.27
C PRO A 7 -5.40 13.90 -14.82
N THR A 8 -5.09 13.82 -13.54
CA THR A 8 -4.42 12.68 -12.92
C THR A 8 -5.45 11.83 -12.19
N ASN A 9 -5.41 10.53 -12.42
CA ASN A 9 -6.18 9.55 -11.67
C ASN A 9 -5.26 8.82 -10.72
N GLN A 10 -5.81 8.28 -9.66
CA GLN A 10 -5.07 7.49 -8.69
C GLN A 10 -5.00 6.04 -9.14
N PHE A 11 -3.80 5.47 -9.07
CA PHE A 11 -3.53 4.07 -9.42
C PHE A 11 -2.63 3.44 -8.35
N ILE A 12 -2.73 2.13 -8.25
CA ILE A 12 -1.93 1.32 -7.35
C ILE A 12 -1.15 0.31 -8.18
N PHE A 13 0.16 0.41 -8.10
CA PHE A 13 1.09 -0.55 -8.68
C PHE A 13 1.46 -1.57 -7.61
N THR A 14 1.15 -2.84 -7.86
CA THR A 14 1.62 -3.95 -7.05
C THR A 14 2.73 -4.65 -7.80
N VAL A 15 3.91 -4.65 -7.22
CA VAL A 15 5.14 -5.20 -7.82
C VAL A 15 5.61 -6.36 -6.95
N TYR A 16 5.77 -7.53 -7.55
CA TYR A 16 6.49 -8.66 -6.96
C TYR A 16 7.92 -8.66 -7.48
N ALA A 17 8.88 -8.71 -6.58
CA ALA A 17 10.29 -8.58 -6.93
C ALA A 17 11.20 -9.32 -5.94
N GLU A 18 12.46 -9.56 -6.35
CA GLU A 18 13.52 -10.04 -5.48
C GLU A 18 13.84 -9.02 -4.38
N ASP A 19 13.98 -9.48 -3.10
CA ASP A 19 14.39 -8.61 -1.97
C ASP A 19 15.87 -8.22 -2.09
N LYS A 20 16.14 -7.26 -2.96
CA LYS A 20 17.49 -6.81 -3.28
C LYS A 20 17.75 -5.38 -2.84
N ARG A 21 18.93 -5.15 -2.29
CA ARG A 21 19.35 -3.81 -1.91
C ARG A 21 19.34 -2.86 -3.12
N GLY A 22 18.76 -1.67 -2.93
CA GLY A 22 18.68 -0.65 -3.97
C GLY A 22 17.47 -0.76 -4.90
N LEU A 23 16.70 -1.85 -4.87
CA LEU A 23 15.52 -2.05 -5.72
C LEU A 23 14.50 -0.91 -5.60
N ILE A 24 14.18 -0.51 -4.36
CA ILE A 24 13.23 0.60 -4.11
C ILE A 24 13.71 1.89 -4.78
N GLY A 25 15.01 2.18 -4.67
CA GLY A 25 15.62 3.33 -5.35
C GLY A 25 15.45 3.27 -6.87
N GLN A 26 15.67 2.10 -7.48
CA GLN A 26 15.49 1.90 -8.91
C GLN A 26 14.02 2.12 -9.33
N LEU A 27 13.07 1.54 -8.59
CA LEU A 27 11.64 1.74 -8.84
C LEU A 27 11.28 3.23 -8.77
N MET A 28 11.69 3.91 -7.71
CA MET A 28 11.35 5.32 -7.47
C MET A 28 11.92 6.27 -8.52
N VAL A 29 13.01 5.92 -9.21
CA VAL A 29 13.54 6.70 -10.32
C VAL A 29 12.52 6.88 -11.44
N PHE A 30 11.69 5.86 -11.74
CA PHE A 30 10.69 5.95 -12.81
C PHE A 30 9.56 6.91 -12.45
N PHE A 31 9.17 6.97 -11.18
CA PHE A 31 8.15 7.88 -10.68
C PHE A 31 8.69 9.32 -10.59
N ASN A 32 9.88 9.49 -10.02
CA ASN A 32 10.49 10.79 -9.80
C ASN A 32 10.85 11.52 -11.11
N ARG A 33 11.33 10.80 -12.13
CA ARG A 33 11.68 11.40 -13.44
C ARG A 33 10.49 12.05 -14.15
N ARG A 34 9.27 11.62 -13.83
CA ARG A 34 8.03 12.13 -14.41
C ARG A 34 7.28 13.05 -13.47
N TYR A 35 7.81 13.27 -12.25
CA TYR A 35 7.17 14.06 -11.20
C TYR A 35 5.77 13.54 -10.87
N TYR A 36 5.58 12.20 -10.86
CA TYR A 36 4.33 11.62 -10.40
C TYR A 36 4.22 11.78 -8.89
N ASP A 37 3.01 12.06 -8.43
CA ASP A 37 2.73 12.24 -7.00
C ASP A 37 2.50 10.88 -6.34
N VAL A 38 3.52 10.40 -5.61
CA VAL A 38 3.46 9.12 -4.88
C VAL A 38 2.87 9.38 -3.50
N HIS A 39 1.68 8.83 -3.26
CA HIS A 39 0.95 9.00 -2.01
C HIS A 39 1.36 8.01 -0.94
N SER A 40 1.62 6.76 -1.32
CA SER A 40 2.11 5.75 -0.39
C SER A 40 3.04 4.75 -1.08
N LEU A 41 3.95 4.18 -0.29
CA LEU A 41 4.83 3.10 -0.68
C LEU A 41 4.89 2.10 0.48
N ASN A 42 4.59 0.85 0.21
CA ASN A 42 4.72 -0.23 1.16
C ASN A 42 5.58 -1.35 0.58
N VAL A 43 6.41 -1.95 1.43
CA VAL A 43 7.21 -3.14 1.10
C VAL A 43 6.90 -4.20 2.13
N ALA A 44 6.34 -5.30 1.68
CA ALA A 44 6.01 -6.45 2.53
C ALA A 44 6.81 -7.67 2.09
N ARG A 45 7.46 -8.32 3.03
CA ARG A 45 8.04 -9.65 2.79
C ARG A 45 6.93 -10.67 2.67
N THR A 46 7.10 -11.60 1.75
CA THR A 46 6.18 -12.73 1.58
C THR A 46 6.64 -13.93 2.42
N ASP A 47 5.90 -15.00 2.40
CA ASP A 47 6.29 -16.31 2.95
C ASP A 47 7.37 -17.02 2.11
N ILE A 48 7.68 -16.48 0.93
CA ILE A 48 8.73 -16.99 0.05
C ILE A 48 10.02 -16.20 0.33
N SER A 49 11.12 -16.94 0.54
CA SER A 49 12.42 -16.32 0.74
C SER A 49 12.79 -15.43 -0.45
N ASP A 50 13.39 -14.28 -0.15
CA ASP A 50 13.87 -13.30 -1.12
C ASP A 50 12.81 -12.73 -2.08
N LEU A 51 11.51 -12.94 -1.78
CA LEU A 51 10.41 -12.35 -2.53
C LEU A 51 9.71 -11.26 -1.70
N VAL A 52 9.59 -10.07 -2.27
CA VAL A 52 8.84 -8.95 -1.68
C VAL A 52 7.67 -8.54 -2.56
N MET A 53 6.61 -8.09 -1.91
CA MET A 53 5.49 -7.40 -2.53
C MET A 53 5.63 -5.91 -2.22
N ILE A 54 5.70 -5.09 -3.27
CA ILE A 54 5.80 -3.64 -3.18
C ILE A 54 4.52 -3.03 -3.71
N THR A 55 3.86 -2.22 -2.90
CA THR A 55 2.63 -1.52 -3.28
C THR A 55 2.91 -0.03 -3.35
N ILE A 56 2.63 0.60 -4.50
CA ILE A 56 2.88 2.02 -4.75
C ILE A 56 1.58 2.68 -5.17
N GLU A 57 1.07 3.57 -4.35
CA GLU A 57 -0.09 4.40 -4.65
C GLU A 57 0.37 5.73 -5.25
N VAL A 58 -0.12 6.07 -6.44
CA VAL A 58 0.40 7.19 -7.22
C VAL A 58 -0.69 7.86 -8.05
N ALA A 59 -0.63 9.18 -8.16
CA ALA A 59 -1.45 9.94 -9.07
C ALA A 59 -0.70 10.21 -10.38
N LEU A 60 -1.25 9.73 -11.50
CA LEU A 60 -0.68 9.94 -12.84
C LEU A 60 -1.77 9.96 -13.93
N PRO A 61 -1.46 10.48 -15.14
CA PRO A 61 -2.37 10.41 -16.26
C PRO A 61 -2.63 8.96 -16.70
N ALA A 62 -3.89 8.58 -16.91
CA ALA A 62 -4.27 7.20 -17.26
C ALA A 62 -3.53 6.66 -18.50
N GLN A 63 -3.25 7.50 -19.48
CA GLN A 63 -2.51 7.14 -20.70
C GLN A 63 -1.04 6.77 -20.46
N GLU A 64 -0.48 7.12 -19.29
CA GLU A 64 0.93 6.85 -18.95
C GLU A 64 1.09 5.56 -18.12
N VAL A 65 -0.02 5.02 -17.60
CA VAL A 65 -0.04 3.81 -16.75
C VAL A 65 0.61 2.61 -17.43
N PHE A 66 0.15 2.27 -18.62
CA PHE A 66 0.69 1.13 -19.37
C PHE A 66 2.20 1.29 -19.66
N THR A 67 2.61 2.49 -20.07
CA THR A 67 4.03 2.76 -20.35
C THR A 67 4.89 2.62 -19.09
N LEU A 68 4.38 3.07 -17.95
CA LEU A 68 5.10 2.94 -16.68
C LEU A 68 5.17 1.47 -16.25
N GLN A 69 4.05 0.74 -16.32
CA GLN A 69 3.99 -0.69 -16.00
C GLN A 69 5.02 -1.49 -16.79
N GLU A 70 5.08 -1.29 -18.13
CA GLU A 70 6.04 -2.00 -18.99
C GLU A 70 7.50 -1.63 -18.72
N LYS A 71 7.78 -0.43 -18.23
CA LYS A 71 9.13 -0.05 -17.79
C LYS A 71 9.52 -0.73 -16.48
N LEU A 72 8.60 -0.83 -15.54
CA LEU A 72 8.86 -1.52 -14.27
C LEU A 72 9.11 -3.01 -14.48
N LYS A 73 8.36 -3.66 -15.39
CA LYS A 73 8.56 -5.07 -15.76
C LYS A 73 9.95 -5.36 -16.36
N LYS A 74 10.63 -4.35 -16.92
CA LYS A 74 11.98 -4.50 -17.50
C LYS A 74 13.10 -4.50 -16.47
N ILE A 75 12.80 -4.21 -15.21
CA ILE A 75 13.78 -4.31 -14.13
C ILE A 75 14.01 -5.80 -13.86
N ILE A 76 15.27 -6.23 -13.85
CA ILE A 76 15.66 -7.64 -13.77
C ILE A 76 15.11 -8.31 -12.52
N GLU A 77 15.07 -7.59 -11.40
CA GLU A 77 14.59 -8.05 -10.11
C GLU A 77 13.06 -8.14 -10.03
N VAL A 78 12.33 -7.57 -10.99
CA VAL A 78 10.86 -7.55 -11.00
C VAL A 78 10.29 -8.77 -11.69
N TYR A 79 9.47 -9.54 -10.97
CA TYR A 79 8.78 -10.72 -11.49
C TYR A 79 7.44 -10.38 -12.13
N SER A 80 6.70 -9.47 -11.50
CA SER A 80 5.35 -9.14 -11.93
C SER A 80 4.98 -7.71 -11.53
N VAL A 81 4.18 -7.04 -12.36
CA VAL A 81 3.60 -5.74 -12.07
C VAL A 81 2.12 -5.76 -12.43
N THR A 82 1.26 -5.56 -11.44
CA THR A 82 -0.18 -5.41 -11.62
C THR A 82 -0.57 -3.96 -11.31
N VAL A 83 -1.54 -3.43 -12.05
CA VAL A 83 -2.05 -2.08 -11.80
C VAL A 83 -3.54 -2.14 -11.54
N THR A 84 -3.96 -1.50 -10.44
CA THR A 84 -5.35 -1.41 -10.02
C THR A 84 -5.75 0.06 -9.93
N PRO A 85 -6.96 0.46 -10.40
CA PRO A 85 -7.49 1.80 -10.17
C PRO A 85 -7.60 2.11 -8.67
N GLY A 86 -7.36 3.36 -8.27
CA GLY A 86 -7.36 3.78 -6.87
C GLY A 86 -8.73 3.71 -6.18
N ASP A 87 -9.81 3.69 -6.95
CA ASP A 87 -11.20 3.54 -6.50
C ASP A 87 -11.66 2.08 -6.34
N ALA A 88 -10.77 1.11 -6.54
CA ALA A 88 -11.07 -0.32 -6.48
C ALA A 88 -11.38 -0.87 -5.06
N GLY A 89 -11.76 -0.03 -4.13
CA GLY A 89 -12.22 -0.45 -2.81
C GLY A 89 -11.11 -0.99 -1.89
N LEU A 90 -9.88 -0.53 -2.10
CA LEU A 90 -8.72 -1.00 -1.37
C LEU A 90 -8.72 -0.51 0.08
N LYS A 91 -8.23 -1.37 0.98
CA LYS A 91 -8.23 -1.10 2.41
C LYS A 91 -6.92 -0.48 2.88
N LYS A 92 -7.03 0.51 3.76
CA LYS A 92 -5.94 1.14 4.52
C LYS A 92 -6.24 1.00 6.00
N THR A 93 -5.25 1.22 6.84
CA THR A 93 -5.47 1.35 8.28
C THR A 93 -5.26 2.80 8.71
N GLY A 94 -6.31 3.41 9.23
CA GLY A 94 -6.24 4.72 9.87
C GLY A 94 -5.88 4.58 11.34
N PHE A 95 -4.99 5.44 11.84
CA PHE A 95 -4.64 5.58 13.25
C PHE A 95 -5.04 6.96 13.72
N TYR A 96 -5.81 7.01 14.80
CA TYR A 96 -6.35 8.23 15.40
C TYR A 96 -5.83 8.32 16.82
N ARG A 97 -4.98 9.30 17.10
CA ARG A 97 -4.49 9.60 18.43
C ARG A 97 -5.40 10.61 19.10
N LEU A 98 -5.97 10.24 20.24
CA LEU A 98 -6.93 11.04 20.98
C LEU A 98 -6.40 11.35 22.38
N SER A 99 -6.87 12.46 22.98
CA SER A 99 -6.66 12.71 24.41
C SER A 99 -7.36 11.62 25.22
N VAL A 100 -6.75 11.20 26.32
CA VAL A 100 -7.34 10.22 27.25
C VAL A 100 -8.66 10.70 27.86
N ASP A 101 -8.90 12.03 27.90
CA ASP A 101 -10.12 12.64 28.45
C ASP A 101 -11.38 12.20 27.72
N VAL A 102 -11.26 11.74 26.46
CA VAL A 102 -12.41 11.23 25.68
C VAL A 102 -12.73 9.78 25.94
N LEU A 103 -12.00 9.09 26.84
CA LEU A 103 -12.24 7.70 27.20
C LEU A 103 -13.51 7.57 28.07
N LYS A 104 -14.65 7.79 27.44
CA LYS A 104 -15.99 7.76 28.02
C LYS A 104 -16.91 6.92 27.15
N GLU A 105 -18.12 6.64 27.65
CA GLU A 105 -19.14 5.84 26.95
C GLU A 105 -19.37 6.21 25.48
N PRO A 106 -19.46 7.50 25.09
CA PRO A 106 -19.63 7.87 23.68
C PRO A 106 -18.52 7.37 22.75
N LEU A 107 -17.25 7.33 23.23
CA LEU A 107 -16.14 6.82 22.43
C LEU A 107 -16.28 5.31 22.21
N TRP A 108 -16.69 4.55 23.23
CA TRP A 108 -16.88 3.10 23.11
C TRP A 108 -17.98 2.74 22.13
N GLN A 109 -19.09 3.48 22.14
CA GLN A 109 -20.17 3.31 21.18
C GLN A 109 -19.71 3.60 19.75
N LEU A 110 -18.88 4.62 19.57
CA LEU A 110 -18.29 4.97 18.28
C LEU A 110 -17.31 3.90 17.80
N ILE A 111 -16.43 3.39 18.67
CA ILE A 111 -15.50 2.30 18.37
C ILE A 111 -16.28 1.07 17.89
N GLN A 112 -17.32 0.66 18.61
CA GLN A 112 -18.15 -0.49 18.24
C GLN A 112 -18.91 -0.26 16.92
N LYS A 113 -19.53 0.91 16.76
CA LYS A 113 -20.32 1.24 15.57
C LYS A 113 -19.48 1.22 14.29
N TYR A 114 -18.26 1.74 14.35
CA TYR A 114 -17.37 1.85 13.19
C TYR A 114 -16.41 0.66 13.05
N GLY A 115 -16.45 -0.32 13.92
CA GLY A 115 -15.55 -1.46 13.89
C GLY A 115 -14.09 -1.04 14.05
N ALA A 116 -13.85 0.01 14.84
CA ALA A 116 -12.50 0.42 15.20
C ALA A 116 -11.97 -0.44 16.37
N THR A 117 -10.67 -0.39 16.60
CA THR A 117 -10.00 -1.14 17.66
C THR A 117 -9.14 -0.18 18.50
N LEU A 118 -9.19 -0.33 19.83
CA LEU A 118 -8.25 0.35 20.70
C LEU A 118 -6.87 -0.31 20.57
N SER A 119 -5.89 0.43 20.05
CA SER A 119 -4.54 -0.08 19.76
C SER A 119 -3.59 0.13 20.93
N SER A 120 -3.65 1.28 21.58
CA SER A 120 -2.83 1.57 22.77
C SER A 120 -3.48 2.64 23.64
N ILE A 121 -3.13 2.62 24.93
CA ILE A 121 -3.46 3.67 25.90
C ILE A 121 -2.17 4.06 26.60
N ASP A 122 -1.86 5.35 26.56
CA ASP A 122 -0.80 5.98 27.30
C ASP A 122 -1.36 6.86 28.42
N LYS A 123 -0.48 7.50 29.19
CA LYS A 123 -0.87 8.35 30.31
C LYS A 123 -1.81 9.50 29.90
N ASP A 124 -1.54 10.15 28.77
CA ASP A 124 -2.20 11.37 28.31
C ASP A 124 -2.95 11.19 26.99
N SER A 125 -2.83 10.04 26.35
CA SER A 125 -3.41 9.77 25.04
C SER A 125 -3.77 8.31 24.82
N LEU A 126 -4.65 8.08 23.87
CA LEU A 126 -4.98 6.75 23.38
C LEU A 126 -4.93 6.72 21.87
N VAL A 127 -4.70 5.56 21.29
CA VAL A 127 -4.73 5.35 19.84
C VAL A 127 -5.78 4.34 19.48
N ILE A 128 -6.70 4.72 18.61
CA ILE A 128 -7.60 3.79 17.96
C ILE A 128 -7.18 3.57 16.52
N SER A 129 -7.40 2.38 16.01
CA SER A 129 -7.14 2.01 14.62
C SER A 129 -8.42 1.48 13.96
N LYS A 130 -8.55 1.73 12.66
CA LYS A 130 -9.61 1.20 11.84
C LYS A 130 -9.04 0.82 10.48
N THR A 131 -9.32 -0.41 10.03
CA THR A 131 -9.04 -0.84 8.67
C THR A 131 -10.32 -0.71 7.82
N GLY A 132 -10.20 -0.05 6.68
CA GLY A 132 -11.33 0.20 5.79
C GLY A 132 -10.90 0.95 4.53
N GLN A 133 -11.88 1.31 3.70
CA GLN A 133 -11.65 2.17 2.54
C GLN A 133 -11.37 3.61 2.98
N ASP A 134 -10.79 4.43 2.11
CA ASP A 134 -10.49 5.84 2.41
C ASP A 134 -11.73 6.58 2.91
N LYS A 135 -12.90 6.34 2.30
CA LYS A 135 -14.17 6.94 2.71
C LYS A 135 -14.54 6.61 4.16
N ASP A 136 -14.38 5.34 4.56
CA ASP A 136 -14.70 4.89 5.93
C ASP A 136 -13.77 5.53 6.97
N LEU A 137 -12.50 5.72 6.58
CA LEU A 137 -11.50 6.36 7.44
C LEU A 137 -11.72 7.85 7.58
N GLU A 138 -12.12 8.52 6.50
CA GLU A 138 -12.45 9.95 6.48
C GLU A 138 -13.75 10.25 7.23
N GLU A 139 -14.76 9.38 7.12
CA GLU A 139 -15.98 9.49 7.91
C GLU A 139 -15.68 9.43 9.42
N LEU A 140 -14.88 8.44 9.84
CA LEU A 140 -14.46 8.34 11.24
C LEU A 140 -13.63 9.54 11.68
N TYR A 141 -12.73 10.03 10.81
CA TYR A 141 -11.95 11.25 11.06
C TYR A 141 -12.86 12.44 11.34
N GLY A 142 -13.86 12.70 10.48
CA GLY A 142 -14.79 13.80 10.64
C GLY A 142 -15.61 13.76 11.94
N LEU A 143 -15.88 12.56 12.48
CA LEU A 143 -16.55 12.39 13.77
C LEU A 143 -15.63 12.62 14.98
N LEU A 144 -14.33 12.38 14.80
CA LEU A 144 -13.31 12.55 15.84
C LEU A 144 -12.66 13.93 15.78
N GLU A 145 -12.87 14.68 14.69
CA GLU A 145 -12.26 15.98 14.49
C GLU A 145 -12.64 16.96 15.58
N GLY A 146 -11.64 17.55 16.23
CA GLY A 146 -11.84 18.50 17.32
C GLY A 146 -10.61 18.60 18.22
N PRO A 147 -10.72 19.33 19.34
CA PRO A 147 -9.60 19.58 20.26
C PRO A 147 -8.99 18.30 20.85
N SER A 148 -9.76 17.22 20.91
CA SER A 148 -9.32 15.94 21.47
C SER A 148 -8.59 15.05 20.47
N LEU A 149 -8.63 15.35 19.16
CA LEU A 149 -7.87 14.64 18.14
C LEU A 149 -6.45 15.21 18.07
N LEU A 150 -5.50 14.47 18.64
CA LEU A 150 -4.10 14.88 18.73
C LEU A 150 -3.28 14.54 17.48
N GLY A 151 -3.75 13.59 16.67
CA GLY A 151 -3.08 13.20 15.43
C GLY A 151 -3.84 12.15 14.64
N PHE A 152 -3.62 12.14 13.34
CA PHE A 152 -4.18 11.17 12.42
C PHE A 152 -3.17 10.81 11.34
N CYS A 153 -3.09 9.53 11.01
CA CYS A 153 -2.36 9.07 9.83
C CYS A 153 -3.05 7.85 9.21
N LYS A 154 -2.85 7.69 7.91
CA LYS A 154 -3.21 6.46 7.19
C LYS A 154 -1.93 5.66 6.96
N SER A 155 -1.95 4.37 7.29
CA SER A 155 -0.86 3.46 6.93
C SER A 155 -0.95 3.06 5.47
N ALA A 156 0.07 2.32 5.04
CA ALA A 156 0.13 1.77 3.71
C ALA A 156 -1.06 0.86 3.37
N LEU A 157 -1.32 0.77 2.11
CA LEU A 157 -2.39 0.05 1.48
C LEU A 157 -2.23 -1.47 1.61
N ILE A 158 -3.33 -2.16 1.89
CA ILE A 158 -3.41 -3.62 1.85
C ILE A 158 -4.19 -4.02 0.61
N VAL A 159 -3.54 -4.70 -0.34
CA VAL A 159 -4.14 -5.15 -1.59
C VAL A 159 -4.40 -6.65 -1.52
N GLU A 160 -5.56 -7.03 -1.02
CA GLU A 160 -5.94 -8.45 -0.84
C GLU A 160 -6.03 -9.19 -2.18
N SER A 161 -6.51 -8.52 -3.23
CA SER A 161 -6.72 -9.11 -4.56
C SER A 161 -5.43 -9.41 -5.34
N CYS A 162 -4.29 -8.89 -4.87
CA CYS A 162 -3.00 -9.12 -5.51
C CYS A 162 -2.15 -10.18 -4.80
N LEU A 163 -2.72 -10.93 -3.85
CA LEU A 163 -2.08 -12.12 -3.30
C LEU A 163 -2.15 -13.23 -4.34
N ILE A 164 -1.17 -13.27 -5.22
CA ILE A 164 -1.09 -14.23 -6.31
C ILE A 164 -0.31 -15.46 -5.83
N PRO A 165 -0.82 -16.69 -6.00
CA PRO A 165 -0.04 -17.89 -5.74
C PRO A 165 1.27 -17.88 -6.52
N PHE A 166 2.36 -18.33 -5.89
CA PHE A 166 3.70 -18.30 -6.49
C PHE A 166 3.76 -19.03 -7.83
N GLU A 167 3.01 -20.12 -7.99
CA GLU A 167 2.92 -20.87 -9.25
C GLU A 167 2.42 -20.02 -10.42
N GLN A 168 1.57 -19.02 -10.15
CA GLN A 168 1.08 -18.11 -11.16
C GLN A 168 2.08 -16.98 -11.48
N LEU A 169 2.90 -16.58 -10.50
CA LEU A 169 3.99 -15.62 -10.73
C LEU A 169 5.07 -16.19 -11.65
N VAL A 170 5.35 -17.48 -11.49
CA VAL A 170 6.41 -18.19 -12.21
C VAL A 170 5.96 -18.63 -13.61
N GLY A 171 4.66 -18.77 -13.86
CA GLY A 171 4.10 -19.20 -15.14
C GLY A 171 4.19 -18.16 -16.27
N THR A 172 4.51 -16.91 -15.96
CA THR A 172 4.70 -15.83 -16.92
C THR A 172 6.18 -15.61 -17.19
N GLU A 173 6.75 -16.40 -18.15
CA GLU A 173 8.07 -16.20 -18.77
C GLU A 173 9.18 -15.69 -17.84
N LEU A 174 9.57 -16.50 -16.84
CA LEU A 174 10.82 -16.24 -16.12
C LEU A 174 12.02 -16.64 -17.03
N PRO A 175 13.09 -15.82 -17.05
CA PRO A 175 14.35 -16.23 -17.63
C PRO A 175 14.81 -17.57 -17.01
N VAL A 176 15.41 -18.43 -17.82
CA VAL A 176 15.83 -19.80 -17.46
C VAL A 176 16.71 -19.82 -16.18
N ASP A 177 17.49 -18.78 -15.96
CA ASP A 177 18.38 -18.61 -14.80
C ASP A 177 17.65 -18.47 -13.45
N LYS A 178 16.35 -18.17 -13.48
CA LYS A 178 15.49 -18.05 -12.28
C LYS A 178 14.71 -19.34 -11.96
N LEU A 179 14.74 -20.34 -12.85
CA LEU A 179 14.14 -21.66 -12.63
C LEU A 179 14.88 -22.46 -11.54
N ASP A 180 16.17 -22.22 -11.34
CA ASP A 180 16.96 -22.92 -10.31
C ASP A 180 16.52 -22.56 -8.88
N LEU A 181 16.00 -21.35 -8.66
CA LEU A 181 15.36 -20.96 -7.40
C LEU A 181 14.12 -21.82 -7.11
N LYS A 182 13.38 -22.25 -8.14
CA LYS A 182 12.19 -23.08 -8.03
C LYS A 182 12.50 -24.47 -7.46
N PHE A 183 13.60 -25.09 -7.90
CA PHE A 183 14.02 -26.41 -7.43
C PHE A 183 14.63 -26.38 -6.03
N ALA A 184 15.35 -25.30 -5.67
CA ALA A 184 15.92 -25.13 -4.34
C ALA A 184 14.84 -24.98 -3.24
N ILE A 185 13.73 -24.31 -3.53
CA ILE A 185 12.64 -24.09 -2.56
C ILE A 185 11.76 -25.34 -2.40
N ILE A 186 11.55 -26.13 -3.47
CA ILE A 186 10.71 -27.34 -3.42
C ILE A 186 11.46 -28.51 -2.77
N SER A 187 12.78 -28.55 -2.86
CA SER A 187 13.61 -29.62 -2.26
C SER A 187 13.99 -29.39 -0.80
N SER A 188 13.61 -28.26 -0.20
CA SER A 188 13.87 -27.92 1.22
C SER A 188 12.67 -28.11 2.14
N ARG A 189 11.60 -28.75 1.68
CA ARG A 189 10.44 -29.17 2.50
C ARG A 189 10.36 -30.66 2.69
#